data_a10358138d88b00caddc1922e574ba86
#
_entry.id   a10358138d88b00caddc1922e574ba86
#
_cell.length_a   1.000
_cell.length_b   1.000
_cell.length_c   1.000
_cell.angle_alpha   90.00
_cell.angle_beta   90.00
_cell.angle_gamma   90.00
#
_symmetry.space_group_name_H-M   'P 1'
#
loop_
_entity.id
_entity.type
_entity.pdbx_description
1 polymer ?
#
loop_
_entity_poly.entity_id
_entity_poly.type
_entity_poly.pdbx_seq_one_letter_code
_entity_poly.pdbx_strand_id
1 'polypeptide(L)'
;MSIHINLELTDHCNIKCGMCSQSMRDDAHGAPKKFMDWNTWRSSLHGLADMEEDVHLCPHWLGEPTIHPEFDKYVEYAFGINIGNRLFREFKLHTNAVVFSEARARLLLRLANASGQAEDTFRFIHFSVDAHSPSVYERVKGAPRGMQVRSNIERFLSLRDALGSQWPKVTMAYVVQPENAGEAGEFLAHWQPRLRDPALTYDWPHEIRDTIYFRPLNCGDQVAADRLHAETCRAMGMNVPDGDRLRAAESF
;
A
#
# COMPACT_ATOMS: atom_id res chain seq x y z
N MET A 1 -8.17 -22.37 -4.57
CA MET A 1 -8.70 -21.27 -3.71
C MET A 1 -7.55 -20.34 -3.46
N SER A 2 -7.75 -19.01 -3.30
CA SER A 2 -6.66 -18.09 -2.97
C SER A 2 -6.77 -17.67 -1.51
N ILE A 3 -5.61 -17.48 -0.86
CA ILE A 3 -5.52 -17.04 0.54
C ILE A 3 -4.60 -15.82 0.65
N HIS A 4 -5.02 -14.80 1.39
CA HIS A 4 -4.20 -13.62 1.68
C HIS A 4 -3.45 -13.80 2.99
N ILE A 5 -2.13 -13.69 2.95
CA ILE A 5 -1.26 -13.81 4.12
C ILE A 5 -0.52 -12.51 4.35
N ASN A 6 -0.79 -11.90 5.51
CA ASN A 6 -0.03 -10.78 6.00
C ASN A 6 1.12 -11.30 6.89
N LEU A 7 2.32 -11.30 6.35
CA LEU A 7 3.53 -11.69 7.07
C LEU A 7 4.31 -10.43 7.45
N GLU A 8 3.85 -9.76 8.50
CA GLU A 8 4.29 -8.43 8.89
C GLU A 8 5.76 -8.42 9.30
N LEU A 9 6.59 -7.63 8.61
CA LEU A 9 8.03 -7.50 8.91
C LEU A 9 8.31 -6.70 10.17
N THR A 10 7.43 -5.81 10.55
CA THR A 10 7.55 -5.01 11.76
C THR A 10 6.23 -4.35 12.12
N ASP A 11 5.97 -4.25 13.41
CA ASP A 11 4.90 -3.44 13.97
C ASP A 11 5.32 -1.97 14.24
N HIS A 12 6.55 -1.60 13.87
CA HIS A 12 6.99 -0.20 13.90
C HIS A 12 6.45 0.59 12.71
N CYS A 13 6.15 1.87 12.94
CA CYS A 13 5.91 2.83 11.88
C CYS A 13 6.66 4.13 12.17
N ASN A 14 7.18 4.78 11.14
CA ASN A 14 7.93 6.04 11.22
C ASN A 14 7.04 7.29 11.14
N ILE A 15 5.71 7.11 11.09
CA ILE A 15 4.70 8.18 11.15
C ILE A 15 3.58 7.77 12.12
N LYS A 16 2.75 8.76 12.53
CA LYS A 16 1.67 8.56 13.50
C LYS A 16 0.36 9.11 12.93
N CYS A 17 -0.21 8.41 11.94
CA CYS A 17 -1.47 8.81 11.32
C CYS A 17 -2.61 8.85 12.33
N GLY A 18 -3.37 9.94 12.35
CA GLY A 18 -4.49 10.10 13.30
C GLY A 18 -5.59 9.04 13.15
N MET A 19 -5.77 8.49 11.93
CA MET A 19 -6.74 7.44 11.64
C MET A 19 -6.22 6.00 11.88
N CYS A 20 -4.96 5.83 12.22
CA CYS A 20 -4.36 4.49 12.32
C CYS A 20 -4.58 3.87 13.69
N SER A 21 -5.16 2.69 13.74
CA SER A 21 -5.34 1.92 14.98
C SER A 21 -4.03 1.64 15.72
N GLN A 22 -2.91 1.56 15.00
CA GLN A 22 -1.58 1.41 15.61
C GLN A 22 -1.16 2.64 16.41
N SER A 23 -1.41 3.84 15.88
CA SER A 23 -1.11 5.09 16.61
C SER A 23 -1.93 5.21 17.90
N MET A 24 -3.12 4.64 17.91
CA MET A 24 -3.97 4.56 19.12
C MET A 24 -3.48 3.47 20.11
N ARG A 25 -2.85 2.41 19.60
CA ARG A 25 -2.35 1.29 20.42
C ARG A 25 -1.02 1.57 21.12
N ASP A 26 -0.19 2.45 20.55
CA ASP A 26 1.11 2.81 21.13
C ASP A 26 1.01 3.32 22.56
N ASP A 27 -0.09 4.01 22.88
CA ASP A 27 -0.33 4.56 24.19
C ASP A 27 -1.03 3.58 25.14
N ALA A 28 -1.67 2.52 24.60
CA ALA A 28 -2.55 1.63 25.35
C ALA A 28 -1.87 0.37 25.89
N HIS A 29 -0.81 -0.14 25.25
CA HIS A 29 -0.30 -1.47 25.53
C HIS A 29 1.17 -1.58 25.92
N GLY A 30 1.98 -0.53 25.80
CA GLY A 30 3.38 -0.49 26.29
C GLY A 30 4.29 -1.62 25.81
N ALA A 31 3.83 -2.50 24.95
CA ALA A 31 4.61 -3.60 24.43
C ALA A 31 5.72 -3.07 23.51
N PRO A 32 6.98 -3.51 23.66
CA PRO A 32 8.05 -3.09 22.79
C PRO A 32 7.77 -3.57 21.37
N LYS A 33 7.81 -2.65 20.41
CA LYS A 33 7.69 -2.94 18.98
C LYS A 33 8.86 -3.79 18.51
N LYS A 34 8.64 -4.62 17.50
CA LYS A 34 9.62 -5.62 17.06
C LYS A 34 9.83 -5.56 15.54
N PHE A 35 11.01 -5.94 15.15
CA PHE A 35 11.32 -6.35 13.78
C PHE A 35 11.31 -7.88 13.73
N MET A 36 10.72 -8.44 12.67
CA MET A 36 10.76 -9.88 12.44
C MET A 36 12.20 -10.34 12.24
N ASP A 37 12.62 -11.36 12.95
CA ASP A 37 13.95 -11.92 12.77
C ASP A 37 14.04 -12.80 11.51
N TRP A 38 15.27 -12.98 11.05
CA TRP A 38 15.56 -13.70 9.81
C TRP A 38 15.08 -15.16 9.81
N ASN A 39 15.19 -15.86 10.94
CA ASN A 39 14.78 -17.27 11.00
C ASN A 39 13.27 -17.41 10.94
N THR A 40 12.55 -16.52 11.63
CA THR A 40 11.08 -16.46 11.55
C THR A 40 10.63 -16.20 10.12
N TRP A 41 11.22 -15.20 9.43
CA TRP A 41 10.90 -14.92 8.03
C TRP A 41 11.10 -16.13 7.13
N ARG A 42 12.28 -16.74 7.20
CA ARG A 42 12.60 -17.93 6.40
C ARG A 42 11.65 -19.08 6.67
N SER A 43 11.45 -19.42 7.94
CA SER A 43 10.58 -20.54 8.32
C SER A 43 9.14 -20.33 7.87
N SER A 44 8.64 -19.09 8.01
CA SER A 44 7.28 -18.75 7.55
C SER A 44 7.15 -18.89 6.04
N LEU A 45 8.13 -18.40 5.26
CA LEU A 45 8.10 -18.56 3.80
C LEU A 45 8.17 -20.03 3.37
N HIS A 46 9.03 -20.84 4.00
CA HIS A 46 9.08 -22.27 3.70
C HIS A 46 7.78 -22.99 4.09
N GLY A 47 7.10 -22.56 5.15
CA GLY A 47 5.79 -23.08 5.52
C GLY A 47 4.70 -22.83 4.48
N LEU A 48 4.86 -21.84 3.59
CA LEU A 48 3.92 -21.61 2.48
C LEU A 48 3.96 -22.75 1.45
N ALA A 49 5.07 -23.50 1.36
CA ALA A 49 5.21 -24.62 0.44
C ALA A 49 4.23 -25.79 0.72
N ASP A 50 3.76 -25.87 1.95
CA ASP A 50 2.82 -26.92 2.38
C ASP A 50 1.34 -26.50 2.18
N MET A 51 1.10 -25.29 1.67
CA MET A 51 -0.24 -24.78 1.40
C MET A 51 -0.72 -25.24 0.02
N GLU A 52 -1.97 -25.69 -0.05
CA GLU A 52 -2.61 -26.08 -1.31
C GLU A 52 -3.23 -24.89 -2.05
N GLU A 53 -3.34 -23.74 -1.38
CA GLU A 53 -3.95 -22.54 -1.91
C GLU A 53 -2.95 -21.65 -2.65
N ASP A 54 -3.44 -20.86 -3.57
CA ASP A 54 -2.68 -19.74 -4.17
C ASP A 54 -2.45 -18.64 -3.13
N VAL A 55 -1.22 -18.52 -2.63
CA VAL A 55 -0.87 -17.55 -1.60
C VAL A 55 -0.66 -16.15 -2.21
N HIS A 56 -1.34 -15.16 -1.63
CA HIS A 56 -1.10 -13.73 -1.88
C HIS A 56 -0.38 -13.14 -0.67
N LEU A 57 0.93 -12.92 -0.80
CA LEU A 57 1.80 -12.49 0.29
C LEU A 57 1.86 -10.96 0.40
N CYS A 58 1.65 -10.45 1.60
CA CYS A 58 1.85 -9.03 1.93
C CYS A 58 2.75 -8.91 3.18
N PRO A 59 3.92 -8.26 3.11
CA PRO A 59 4.82 -8.09 4.26
C PRO A 59 4.41 -6.93 5.18
N HIS A 60 3.11 -6.63 5.26
CA HIS A 60 2.55 -5.49 5.95
C HIS A 60 1.22 -5.85 6.63
N TRP A 61 0.99 -5.28 7.79
CA TRP A 61 -0.31 -5.21 8.45
C TRP A 61 -0.52 -3.82 9.09
N LEU A 62 0.17 -3.51 10.16
CA LEU A 62 0.04 -2.25 10.91
C LEU A 62 1.28 -1.36 10.81
N GLY A 63 2.48 -1.94 10.77
CA GLY A 63 3.74 -1.21 10.69
C GLY A 63 4.09 -0.70 9.30
N GLU A 64 5.26 -0.09 9.17
CA GLU A 64 5.81 0.31 7.87
C GLU A 64 6.93 -0.68 7.48
N PRO A 65 6.70 -1.58 6.53
CA PRO A 65 7.66 -2.65 6.22
C PRO A 65 9.02 -2.12 5.77
N THR A 66 9.04 -0.97 5.09
CA THR A 66 10.27 -0.41 4.51
C THR A 66 11.23 0.18 5.56
N ILE A 67 10.83 0.30 6.84
CA ILE A 67 11.75 0.68 7.91
C ILE A 67 12.47 -0.52 8.54
N HIS A 68 12.10 -1.75 8.17
CA HIS A 68 12.86 -2.91 8.61
C HIS A 68 14.32 -2.78 8.15
N PRO A 69 15.32 -2.88 9.03
CA PRO A 69 16.73 -2.61 8.70
C PRO A 69 17.25 -3.44 7.52
N GLU A 70 16.77 -4.67 7.39
CA GLU A 70 17.16 -5.60 6.34
C GLU A 70 16.02 -5.84 5.32
N PHE A 71 15.08 -4.91 5.16
CA PHE A 71 13.93 -5.06 4.25
C PHE A 71 14.33 -5.59 2.87
N ASP A 72 15.35 -4.98 2.28
CA ASP A 72 15.80 -5.31 0.94
C ASP A 72 16.25 -6.79 0.84
N LYS A 73 17.02 -7.27 1.82
CA LYS A 73 17.46 -8.67 1.93
C LYS A 73 16.28 -9.65 2.10
N TYR A 74 15.28 -9.27 2.90
CA TYR A 74 14.10 -10.10 3.15
C TYR A 74 13.26 -10.27 1.89
N VAL A 75 13.05 -9.19 1.15
CA VAL A 75 12.28 -9.22 -0.10
C VAL A 75 13.07 -9.95 -1.20
N GLU A 76 14.37 -9.70 -1.36
CA GLU A 76 15.22 -10.42 -2.31
C GLU A 76 15.19 -11.94 -2.06
N TYR A 77 15.29 -12.35 -0.80
CA TYR A 77 15.21 -13.77 -0.45
C TYR A 77 13.85 -14.37 -0.80
N ALA A 78 12.74 -13.69 -0.47
CA ALA A 78 11.40 -14.18 -0.79
C ALA A 78 11.22 -14.40 -2.29
N PHE A 79 11.60 -13.43 -3.11
CA PHE A 79 11.54 -13.57 -4.56
C PHE A 79 12.49 -14.64 -5.08
N GLY A 80 13.72 -14.72 -4.53
CA GLY A 80 14.71 -15.72 -4.93
C GLY A 80 14.24 -17.16 -4.74
N ILE A 81 13.65 -17.48 -3.57
CA ILE A 81 13.11 -18.82 -3.33
C ILE A 81 11.80 -19.08 -4.06
N ASN A 82 11.01 -18.04 -4.35
CA ASN A 82 9.73 -18.18 -5.05
C ASN A 82 9.91 -18.62 -6.51
N ILE A 83 10.97 -18.18 -7.19
CA ILE A 83 11.26 -18.52 -8.59
C ILE A 83 11.31 -20.04 -8.79
N GLY A 84 11.89 -20.79 -7.86
CA GLY A 84 12.02 -22.24 -7.96
C GLY A 84 10.84 -23.01 -7.36
N ASN A 85 10.21 -22.48 -6.32
CA ASN A 85 9.28 -23.23 -5.47
C ASN A 85 7.83 -22.77 -5.55
N ARG A 86 7.57 -21.59 -6.14
CA ARG A 86 6.22 -21.00 -6.26
C ARG A 86 5.48 -20.94 -4.91
N LEU A 87 6.15 -20.44 -3.87
CA LEU A 87 5.62 -20.38 -2.51
C LEU A 87 4.47 -19.38 -2.38
N PHE A 88 4.45 -18.37 -3.21
CA PHE A 88 3.34 -17.42 -3.33
C PHE A 88 3.10 -17.09 -4.81
N ARG A 89 1.85 -16.85 -5.15
CA ARG A 89 1.43 -16.42 -6.48
C ARG A 89 1.59 -14.91 -6.66
N GLU A 90 1.27 -14.15 -5.63
CA GLU A 90 1.30 -12.70 -5.67
C GLU A 90 2.03 -12.12 -4.47
N PHE A 91 2.77 -11.05 -4.72
CA PHE A 91 3.36 -10.22 -3.70
C PHE A 91 2.78 -8.80 -3.80
N LYS A 92 2.33 -8.26 -2.66
CA LYS A 92 1.73 -6.94 -2.54
C LYS A 92 2.51 -6.13 -1.51
N LEU A 93 2.94 -4.92 -1.85
CA LEU A 93 3.65 -4.05 -0.92
C LEU A 93 2.80 -2.84 -0.59
N HIS A 94 2.49 -2.64 0.69
CA HIS A 94 1.91 -1.41 1.20
C HIS A 94 2.99 -0.59 1.89
N THR A 95 3.05 0.73 1.63
CA THR A 95 4.06 1.61 2.22
C THR A 95 3.57 3.05 2.29
N ASN A 96 4.04 3.77 3.31
CA ASN A 96 3.87 5.23 3.41
C ASN A 96 4.91 6.00 2.57
N ALA A 97 5.85 5.31 1.94
CA ALA A 97 6.89 5.85 1.06
C ALA A 97 7.86 6.87 1.68
N VAL A 98 7.89 7.07 3.00
CA VAL A 98 8.80 8.03 3.64
C VAL A 98 10.27 7.65 3.45
N VAL A 99 10.61 6.37 3.62
CA VAL A 99 11.99 5.85 3.46
C VAL A 99 12.19 5.05 2.16
N PHE A 100 11.48 5.45 1.11
CA PHE A 100 11.48 4.80 -0.18
C PHE A 100 12.60 5.36 -1.07
N SER A 101 13.84 4.87 -0.88
CA SER A 101 15.04 5.34 -1.59
C SER A 101 15.04 4.93 -3.08
N GLU A 102 15.89 5.59 -3.88
CA GLU A 102 16.11 5.19 -5.28
C GLU A 102 16.67 3.76 -5.39
N ALA A 103 17.61 3.39 -4.52
CA ALA A 103 18.17 2.04 -4.51
C ALA A 103 17.08 0.98 -4.29
N ARG A 104 16.17 1.25 -3.35
CA ARG A 104 15.01 0.38 -3.09
C ARG A 104 14.04 0.34 -4.27
N ALA A 105 13.74 1.48 -4.87
CA ALA A 105 12.92 1.54 -6.08
C ALA A 105 13.50 0.68 -7.21
N ARG A 106 14.81 0.79 -7.46
CA ARG A 106 15.51 -0.05 -8.46
C ARG A 106 15.49 -1.54 -8.11
N LEU A 107 15.69 -1.88 -6.83
CA LEU A 107 15.57 -3.26 -6.37
C LEU A 107 14.18 -3.84 -6.66
N LEU A 108 13.13 -3.15 -6.24
CA LEU A 108 11.76 -3.63 -6.40
C LEU A 108 11.38 -3.77 -7.88
N LEU A 109 11.79 -2.82 -8.74
CA LEU A 109 11.59 -2.92 -10.18
C LEU A 109 12.36 -4.08 -10.81
N ARG A 110 13.60 -4.33 -10.36
CA ARG A 110 14.38 -5.49 -10.79
C ARG A 110 13.69 -6.81 -10.41
N LEU A 111 13.19 -6.93 -9.18
CA LEU A 111 12.48 -8.11 -8.71
C LEU A 111 11.18 -8.34 -9.50
N ALA A 112 10.45 -7.28 -9.79
CA ALA A 112 9.24 -7.35 -10.61
C ALA A 112 9.50 -7.83 -12.04
N ASN A 113 10.69 -7.58 -12.59
CA ASN A 113 11.06 -7.95 -13.97
C ASN A 113 11.94 -9.21 -14.06
N ALA A 114 12.31 -9.82 -12.93
CA ALA A 114 13.38 -10.83 -12.87
C ALA A 114 13.03 -12.18 -13.48
N SER A 115 11.79 -12.45 -13.87
CA SER A 115 11.48 -13.68 -14.60
C SER A 115 10.19 -13.53 -15.41
N GLY A 116 10.14 -14.13 -16.58
CA GLY A 116 8.95 -14.16 -17.43
C GLY A 116 7.74 -14.89 -16.83
N GLN A 117 7.88 -15.47 -15.62
CA GLN A 117 6.77 -16.00 -14.81
C GLN A 117 6.49 -15.13 -13.58
N ALA A 118 7.39 -14.25 -13.21
CA ALA A 118 7.25 -13.33 -12.09
C ALA A 118 6.67 -11.98 -12.50
N GLU A 119 6.38 -11.76 -13.77
CA GLU A 119 5.72 -10.54 -14.24
C GLU A 119 4.44 -10.24 -13.46
N ASP A 120 3.71 -11.29 -13.11
CA ASP A 120 2.50 -11.20 -12.30
C ASP A 120 2.77 -11.30 -10.79
N THR A 121 3.91 -11.81 -10.36
CA THR A 121 4.18 -12.12 -8.95
C THR A 121 4.23 -10.87 -8.10
N PHE A 122 4.87 -9.79 -8.56
CA PHE A 122 4.81 -8.51 -7.87
C PHE A 122 3.63 -7.69 -8.41
N ARG A 123 2.45 -7.92 -7.88
CA ARG A 123 1.21 -7.33 -8.40
C ARG A 123 1.16 -5.84 -8.29
N PHE A 124 1.29 -5.28 -7.07
CA PHE A 124 1.25 -3.84 -6.91
C PHE A 124 2.03 -3.32 -5.71
N ILE A 125 2.36 -2.04 -5.80
CA ILE A 125 2.74 -1.21 -4.66
C ILE A 125 1.61 -0.26 -4.33
N HIS A 126 1.15 -0.32 -3.10
CA HIS A 126 0.13 0.56 -2.55
C HIS A 126 0.82 1.69 -1.77
N PHE A 127 0.81 2.89 -2.31
CA PHE A 127 1.30 4.08 -1.65
C PHE A 127 0.17 4.75 -0.86
N SER A 128 0.27 4.73 0.47
CA SER A 128 -0.67 5.37 1.39
C SER A 128 -0.31 6.84 1.56
N VAL A 129 -0.89 7.72 0.74
CA VAL A 129 -0.53 9.16 0.68
C VAL A 129 -1.52 10.03 1.45
N ASP A 130 -2.81 9.90 1.15
CA ASP A 130 -3.94 10.49 1.87
C ASP A 130 -3.94 12.03 1.93
N ALA A 131 -3.14 12.71 1.10
CA ALA A 131 -3.09 14.17 1.05
C ALA A 131 -2.48 14.67 -0.26
N HIS A 132 -2.85 15.90 -0.66
CA HIS A 132 -2.20 16.61 -1.76
C HIS A 132 -1.19 17.63 -1.25
N SER A 133 -1.60 18.53 -0.36
CA SER A 133 -0.72 19.57 0.18
C SER A 133 0.13 19.06 1.35
N PRO A 134 1.36 19.62 1.55
CA PRO A 134 2.22 19.24 2.68
C PRO A 134 1.58 19.48 4.04
N SER A 135 0.79 20.55 4.18
CA SER A 135 0.12 20.89 5.43
C SER A 135 -1.02 19.93 5.79
N VAL A 136 -1.77 19.46 4.80
CA VAL A 136 -2.80 18.42 5.00
C VAL A 136 -2.14 17.09 5.28
N TYR A 137 -1.07 16.75 4.55
CA TYR A 137 -0.29 15.55 4.82
C TYR A 137 0.17 15.48 6.29
N GLU A 138 0.74 16.58 6.81
CA GLU A 138 1.19 16.64 8.19
C GLU A 138 0.04 16.41 9.19
N ARG A 139 -1.13 17.00 8.96
CA ARG A 139 -2.30 16.79 9.82
C ARG A 139 -2.80 15.36 9.79
N VAL A 140 -2.90 14.76 8.60
CA VAL A 140 -3.44 13.41 8.39
C VAL A 140 -2.46 12.31 8.81
N LYS A 141 -1.18 12.48 8.43
CA LYS A 141 -0.14 11.46 8.62
C LYS A 141 0.70 11.68 9.89
N GLY A 142 0.52 12.79 10.60
CA GLY A 142 1.24 13.09 11.83
C GLY A 142 2.73 13.32 11.64
N ALA A 143 3.18 13.72 10.43
CA ALA A 143 4.59 13.93 10.12
C ALA A 143 4.77 14.92 8.97
N PRO A 144 5.73 15.89 9.02
CA PRO A 144 5.99 16.86 7.96
C PRO A 144 6.81 16.25 6.81
N ARG A 145 6.32 15.17 6.20
CA ARG A 145 7.03 14.39 5.18
C ARG A 145 6.39 14.43 3.78
N GLY A 146 5.31 15.19 3.57
CA GLY A 146 4.53 15.19 2.34
C GLY A 146 5.36 15.40 1.07
N MET A 147 6.26 16.39 1.05
CA MET A 147 7.14 16.65 -0.10
C MET A 147 8.13 15.50 -0.37
N GLN A 148 8.68 14.91 0.69
CA GLN A 148 9.59 13.76 0.56
C GLN A 148 8.87 12.55 -0.03
N VAL A 149 7.67 12.24 0.47
CA VAL A 149 6.85 11.13 -0.02
C VAL A 149 6.50 11.34 -1.50
N ARG A 150 6.03 12.53 -1.86
CA ARG A 150 5.74 12.89 -3.27
C ARG A 150 6.97 12.65 -4.16
N SER A 151 8.12 13.22 -3.80
CA SER A 151 9.37 13.07 -4.55
C SER A 151 9.81 11.60 -4.68
N ASN A 152 9.65 10.80 -3.62
CA ASN A 152 10.01 9.38 -3.64
C ASN A 152 9.12 8.59 -4.62
N ILE A 153 7.81 8.87 -4.62
CA ILE A 153 6.87 8.20 -5.51
C ILE A 153 7.08 8.64 -6.97
N GLU A 154 7.22 9.95 -7.24
CA GLU A 154 7.49 10.47 -8.59
C GLU A 154 8.77 9.87 -9.17
N ARG A 155 9.83 9.75 -8.36
CA ARG A 155 11.06 9.08 -8.75
C ARG A 155 10.84 7.60 -9.09
N PHE A 156 10.06 6.87 -8.28
CA PHE A 156 9.73 5.48 -8.58
C PHE A 156 8.98 5.36 -9.92
N LEU A 157 7.99 6.19 -10.16
CA LEU A 157 7.23 6.20 -11.42
C LEU A 157 8.13 6.50 -12.62
N SER A 158 9.01 7.51 -12.50
CA SER A 158 9.98 7.87 -13.55
C SER A 158 10.94 6.72 -13.85
N LEU A 159 11.44 6.02 -12.82
CA LEU A 159 12.30 4.85 -12.99
C LEU A 159 11.56 3.69 -13.65
N ARG A 160 10.32 3.41 -13.23
CA ARG A 160 9.47 2.38 -13.83
C ARG A 160 9.27 2.65 -15.32
N ASP A 161 9.00 3.90 -15.68
CA ASP A 161 8.79 4.30 -17.07
C ASP A 161 10.08 4.22 -17.89
N ALA A 162 11.20 4.71 -17.37
CA ALA A 162 12.51 4.64 -18.03
C ALA A 162 12.96 3.20 -18.29
N LEU A 163 12.59 2.26 -17.43
CA LEU A 163 12.90 0.83 -17.58
C LEU A 163 11.87 0.09 -18.44
N GLY A 164 10.79 0.74 -18.89
CA GLY A 164 9.71 0.09 -19.62
C GLY A 164 8.97 -0.99 -18.81
N SER A 165 9.15 -0.97 -17.48
CA SER A 165 8.57 -2.01 -16.60
C SER A 165 7.05 -1.94 -16.58
N GLN A 166 6.38 -3.08 -16.80
CA GLN A 166 4.92 -3.19 -16.70
C GLN A 166 4.45 -3.46 -15.26
N TRP A 167 5.32 -3.97 -14.41
CA TRP A 167 5.09 -4.32 -13.02
C TRP A 167 6.08 -3.64 -12.09
N PRO A 168 5.74 -3.46 -10.82
CA PRO A 168 4.41 -3.62 -10.24
C PRO A 168 3.46 -2.52 -10.71
N LYS A 169 2.14 -2.79 -10.64
CA LYS A 169 1.13 -1.74 -10.76
C LYS A 169 1.17 -0.85 -9.52
N VAL A 170 0.73 0.37 -9.65
CA VAL A 170 0.76 1.36 -8.56
C VAL A 170 -0.65 1.69 -8.12
N THR A 171 -0.89 1.59 -6.83
CA THR A 171 -2.11 2.12 -6.20
C THR A 171 -1.76 3.37 -5.41
N MET A 172 -2.37 4.50 -5.80
CA MET A 172 -2.33 5.74 -5.02
C MET A 172 -3.55 5.78 -4.12
N ALA A 173 -3.37 5.51 -2.83
CA ALA A 173 -4.46 5.44 -1.88
C ALA A 173 -4.75 6.77 -1.20
N TYR A 174 -6.03 7.03 -0.98
CA TYR A 174 -6.54 8.21 -0.33
C TYR A 174 -7.72 7.84 0.58
N VAL A 175 -7.48 7.81 1.89
CA VAL A 175 -8.54 7.65 2.88
C VAL A 175 -9.22 9.00 3.07
N VAL A 176 -10.46 9.10 2.61
CA VAL A 176 -11.24 10.34 2.71
C VAL A 176 -11.65 10.60 4.15
N GLN A 177 -11.28 11.77 4.67
CA GLN A 177 -11.58 12.22 6.02
C GLN A 177 -11.76 13.75 6.05
N PRO A 178 -12.34 14.34 7.11
CA PRO A 178 -12.65 15.76 7.12
C PRO A 178 -11.45 16.68 6.81
N GLU A 179 -10.25 16.29 7.24
CA GLU A 179 -9.03 17.05 7.09
C GLU A 179 -8.54 17.15 5.65
N ASN A 180 -8.91 16.20 4.77
CA ASN A 180 -8.38 16.11 3.40
C ASN A 180 -9.45 16.08 2.30
N ALA A 181 -10.72 15.89 2.61
CA ALA A 181 -11.77 15.79 1.60
C ALA A 181 -11.78 16.97 0.61
N GLY A 182 -11.45 18.17 1.07
CA GLY A 182 -11.42 19.39 0.25
C GLY A 182 -10.31 19.42 -0.81
N GLU A 183 -9.26 18.59 -0.72
CA GLU A 183 -8.16 18.55 -1.70
C GLU A 183 -8.08 17.23 -2.50
N ALA A 184 -9.14 16.42 -2.44
CA ALA A 184 -9.19 15.14 -3.18
C ALA A 184 -9.10 15.37 -4.71
N GLY A 185 -9.69 16.45 -5.21
CA GLY A 185 -9.60 16.82 -6.62
C GLY A 185 -8.19 17.20 -7.07
N GLU A 186 -7.44 17.94 -6.26
CA GLU A 186 -6.04 18.28 -6.51
C GLU A 186 -5.14 17.05 -6.44
N PHE A 187 -5.42 16.14 -5.51
CA PHE A 187 -4.74 14.85 -5.45
C PHE A 187 -4.94 14.05 -6.74
N LEU A 188 -6.19 13.93 -7.19
CA LEU A 188 -6.52 13.25 -8.45
C LEU A 188 -5.81 13.92 -9.64
N ALA A 189 -5.94 15.24 -9.78
CA ALA A 189 -5.32 16.00 -10.87
C ALA A 189 -3.79 15.88 -10.90
N HIS A 190 -3.16 15.73 -9.73
CA HIS A 190 -1.71 15.55 -9.64
C HIS A 190 -1.26 14.15 -10.08
N TRP A 191 -1.93 13.09 -9.59
CA TRP A 191 -1.45 11.71 -9.79
C TRP A 191 -1.93 11.07 -11.08
N GLN A 192 -3.15 11.39 -11.54
CA GLN A 192 -3.73 10.77 -12.72
C GLN A 192 -2.84 10.85 -13.98
N PRO A 193 -2.25 12.02 -14.34
CA PRO A 193 -1.39 12.11 -15.54
C PRO A 193 -0.02 11.45 -15.37
N ARG A 194 0.36 11.05 -14.16
CA ARG A 194 1.65 10.40 -13.83
C ARG A 194 1.57 8.89 -13.80
N LEU A 195 0.37 8.34 -13.82
CA LEU A 195 0.10 6.91 -13.83
C LEU A 195 -0.24 6.44 -15.25
N ARG A 196 -0.08 5.14 -15.49
CA ARG A 196 -0.37 4.54 -16.80
C ARG A 196 -1.82 4.09 -16.87
N ASP A 197 -2.65 4.83 -17.60
CA ASP A 197 -4.08 4.53 -17.79
C ASP A 197 -4.76 4.10 -16.46
N PRO A 198 -4.74 4.96 -15.42
CA PRO A 198 -5.17 4.55 -14.10
C PRO A 198 -6.68 4.32 -14.03
N ALA A 199 -7.06 3.25 -13.34
CA ALA A 199 -8.42 3.09 -12.86
C ALA A 199 -8.67 4.07 -11.70
N LEU A 200 -9.85 4.69 -11.69
CA LEU A 200 -10.33 5.47 -10.57
C LEU A 200 -11.39 4.64 -9.84
N THR A 201 -11.18 4.36 -8.55
CA THR A 201 -12.08 3.48 -7.80
C THR A 201 -12.29 3.95 -6.36
N TYR A 202 -13.45 3.59 -5.82
CA TYR A 202 -13.82 3.72 -4.41
C TYR A 202 -13.96 2.34 -3.73
N ASP A 203 -13.82 1.28 -4.51
CA ASP A 203 -13.92 -0.11 -4.07
C ASP A 203 -12.51 -0.71 -3.90
N TRP A 204 -12.18 -1.81 -4.50
CA TRP A 204 -10.86 -2.43 -4.39
C TRP A 204 -9.92 -1.95 -5.51
N PRO A 205 -8.59 -1.84 -5.27
CA PRO A 205 -7.62 -1.52 -6.32
C PRO A 205 -7.67 -2.49 -7.49
N HIS A 206 -7.58 -1.94 -8.71
CA HIS A 206 -7.62 -2.75 -9.91
C HIS A 206 -6.31 -3.55 -10.07
N GLU A 207 -6.38 -4.88 -10.15
CA GLU A 207 -5.21 -5.76 -10.06
C GLU A 207 -4.25 -5.67 -11.26
N ILE A 208 -4.73 -5.27 -12.44
CA ILE A 208 -3.95 -5.24 -13.70
C ILE A 208 -3.73 -3.83 -14.25
N ARG A 209 -4.12 -2.78 -13.51
CA ARG A 209 -3.96 -1.37 -13.89
C ARG A 209 -3.37 -0.57 -12.73
N ASP A 210 -2.69 0.51 -13.05
CA ASP A 210 -2.45 1.54 -12.04
C ASP A 210 -3.80 2.05 -11.52
N THR A 211 -3.87 2.44 -10.25
CA THR A 211 -5.15 2.76 -9.61
C THR A 211 -5.01 4.00 -8.74
N ILE A 212 -6.01 4.87 -8.76
CA ILE A 212 -6.23 5.89 -7.74
C ILE A 212 -7.43 5.44 -6.93
N TYR A 213 -7.19 5.16 -5.66
CA TYR A 213 -8.15 4.50 -4.77
C TYR A 213 -8.58 5.43 -3.65
N PHE A 214 -9.83 5.86 -3.70
CA PHE A 214 -10.49 6.61 -2.63
C PHE A 214 -11.30 5.65 -1.77
N ARG A 215 -10.98 5.58 -0.49
CA ARG A 215 -11.69 4.71 0.46
C ARG A 215 -12.28 5.52 1.61
N PRO A 216 -13.38 5.06 2.24
CA PRO A 216 -13.91 5.70 3.44
C PRO A 216 -12.95 5.54 4.62
N LEU A 217 -13.00 6.47 5.55
CA LEU A 217 -12.39 6.34 6.86
C LEU A 217 -13.11 5.25 7.65
N ASN A 218 -12.35 4.35 8.28
CA ASN A 218 -12.90 3.41 9.25
C ASN A 218 -12.83 4.05 10.65
N CYS A 219 -13.97 4.43 11.20
CA CYS A 219 -14.06 5.14 12.48
C CYS A 219 -15.38 4.85 13.21
N GLY A 220 -15.52 5.41 14.43
CA GLY A 220 -16.70 5.19 15.27
C GLY A 220 -18.01 5.73 14.65
N ASP A 221 -17.96 6.84 13.92
CA ASP A 221 -19.11 7.37 13.15
C ASP A 221 -18.97 7.00 11.67
N GLN A 222 -19.20 5.73 11.38
CA GLN A 222 -19.07 5.20 10.03
C GLN A 222 -20.10 5.84 9.07
N VAL A 223 -21.27 6.20 9.51
CA VAL A 223 -22.31 6.82 8.68
C VAL A 223 -21.85 8.19 8.15
N ALA A 224 -21.26 9.01 9.02
CA ALA A 224 -20.71 10.29 8.59
C ALA A 224 -19.50 10.12 7.68
N ALA A 225 -18.62 9.15 7.94
CA ALA A 225 -17.46 8.84 7.10
C ALA A 225 -17.88 8.36 5.69
N ASP A 226 -18.83 7.45 5.61
CA ASP A 226 -19.34 6.93 4.32
C ASP A 226 -20.03 8.03 3.51
N ARG A 227 -20.77 8.93 4.17
CA ARG A 227 -21.39 10.09 3.51
C ARG A 227 -20.32 11.03 2.94
N LEU A 228 -19.35 11.44 3.75
CA LEU A 228 -18.26 12.32 3.32
C LEU A 228 -17.50 11.71 2.13
N HIS A 229 -17.19 10.41 2.21
CA HIS A 229 -16.54 9.67 1.14
C HIS A 229 -17.36 9.71 -0.15
N ALA A 230 -18.66 9.36 -0.07
CA ALA A 230 -19.54 9.35 -1.24
C ALA A 230 -19.68 10.75 -1.87
N GLU A 231 -19.86 11.80 -1.06
CA GLU A 231 -19.90 13.18 -1.54
C GLU A 231 -18.61 13.59 -2.24
N THR A 232 -17.46 13.27 -1.63
CA THR A 232 -16.13 13.58 -2.20
C THR A 232 -15.92 12.84 -3.53
N CYS A 233 -16.23 11.56 -3.61
CA CYS A 233 -16.09 10.77 -4.83
C CYS A 233 -17.03 11.26 -5.95
N ARG A 234 -18.29 11.59 -5.63
CA ARG A 234 -19.22 12.15 -6.59
C ARG A 234 -18.78 13.50 -7.14
N ALA A 235 -18.19 14.35 -6.31
CA ALA A 235 -17.61 15.63 -6.75
C ALA A 235 -16.48 15.46 -7.78
N MET A 236 -15.82 14.30 -7.79
CA MET A 236 -14.81 13.89 -8.79
C MET A 236 -15.40 13.11 -9.97
N GLY A 237 -16.73 13.01 -10.09
CA GLY A 237 -17.41 12.33 -11.18
C GLY A 237 -17.52 10.80 -11.04
N MET A 238 -17.26 10.25 -9.86
CA MET A 238 -17.36 8.82 -9.60
C MET A 238 -18.83 8.45 -9.29
N ASN A 239 -19.29 7.32 -9.82
CA ASN A 239 -20.63 6.81 -9.53
C ASN A 239 -20.61 5.93 -8.28
N VAL A 240 -20.67 6.54 -7.10
CA VAL A 240 -20.68 5.85 -5.81
C VAL A 240 -22.12 5.61 -5.37
N PRO A 241 -22.52 4.36 -5.08
CA PRO A 241 -23.84 4.05 -4.55
C PRO A 241 -24.06 4.65 -3.17
N ASP A 242 -25.32 4.87 -2.79
CA ASP A 242 -25.64 5.34 -1.44
C ASP A 242 -25.30 4.26 -0.39
N GLY A 243 -24.67 4.71 0.66
CA GLY A 243 -24.08 4.12 1.88
C GLY A 243 -24.19 2.64 2.27
N ASP A 244 -25.26 1.91 1.88
CA ASP A 244 -25.48 0.56 2.40
C ASP A 244 -24.72 -0.57 1.67
N ARG A 245 -24.14 -0.29 0.51
CA ARG A 245 -23.42 -1.29 -0.32
C ARG A 245 -21.90 -1.26 -0.19
N LEU A 246 -21.34 -0.22 0.43
CA LEU A 246 -19.88 -0.08 0.59
C LEU A 246 -19.29 -1.08 1.60
N ARG A 247 -20.10 -1.63 2.50
CA ARG A 247 -19.65 -2.54 3.56
C ARG A 247 -19.42 -3.98 3.12
N ALA A 248 -19.89 -4.38 1.95
CA ALA A 248 -19.79 -5.77 1.51
C ALA A 248 -18.38 -6.15 1.01
N ALA A 249 -17.52 -5.16 0.72
CA ALA A 249 -16.18 -5.37 0.18
C ALA A 249 -15.06 -5.36 1.25
N GLU A 250 -15.34 -4.95 2.49
CA GLU A 250 -14.34 -4.82 3.56
C GLU A 250 -14.19 -6.06 4.47
N SER A 251 -14.87 -7.15 4.17
CA SER A 251 -14.75 -8.42 4.93
C SER A 251 -13.70 -9.36 4.33
N PHE A 252 -12.46 -8.83 4.14
CA PHE A 252 -11.29 -9.67 3.82
C PHE A 252 -10.00 -9.09 4.40
#